data_b49f15c8a79f839959fd125c4e249fea
#
_entry.id   b49f15c8a79f839959fd125c4e249fea
#
_cell.length_a   1.000
_cell.length_b   1.000
_cell.length_c   1.000
_cell.angle_alpha   90.00
_cell.angle_beta   90.00
_cell.angle_gamma   90.00
#
_symmetry.space_group_name_H-M   'P 1'
#
loop_
_entity.id
_entity.type
_entity.pdbx_description
1 polymer ?
#
loop_
_entity_poly.entity_id
_entity_poly.type
_entity_poly.pdbx_seq_one_letter_code
_entity_poly.pdbx_strand_id
1 'polypeptide(L)' 'MDQTLLNKLIYPFTSHWDENYKRYYYFNVVSNESVWELPTE' A
#
# COMPACT_ATOMS: atom_id res chain seq x y z
N MET A 1 -17.88 7.10 -8.01
CA MET A 1 -16.56 6.46 -7.88
C MET A 1 -16.73 5.02 -7.48
N ASP A 2 -16.04 4.16 -8.18
CA ASP A 2 -16.11 2.73 -7.90
C ASP A 2 -15.31 2.40 -6.64
N GLN A 3 -15.99 1.81 -5.66
CA GLN A 3 -15.34 1.43 -4.41
C GLN A 3 -14.21 0.44 -4.64
N THR A 4 -14.37 -0.40 -5.64
CA THR A 4 -13.36 -1.40 -5.95
C THR A 4 -12.03 -0.75 -6.33
N LEU A 5 -12.10 0.36 -7.06
CA LEU A 5 -10.89 1.06 -7.46
C LEU A 5 -10.15 1.64 -6.26
N LEU A 6 -10.92 2.10 -5.26
CA LEU A 6 -10.30 2.67 -4.08
C LEU A 6 -9.58 1.62 -3.25
N ASN A 7 -10.08 0.39 -3.28
CA ASN A 7 -9.52 -0.68 -2.49
C ASN A 7 -8.50 -1.52 -3.23
N LYS A 8 -8.33 -1.25 -4.52
CA LYS A 8 -7.45 -2.07 -5.34
C LYS A 8 -6.06 -1.47 -5.34
N LEU A 9 -5.12 -2.26 -4.86
CA LEU A 9 -3.73 -1.81 -4.83
C LEU A 9 -3.02 -2.20 -6.10
N ILE A 10 -1.99 -1.44 -6.42
CA ILE A 10 -1.16 -1.70 -7.59
C ILE A 10 -0.15 -2.77 -7.22
N TYR A 11 -0.24 -3.91 -7.91
CA TYR A 11 0.75 -4.96 -7.75
C TYR A 11 2.14 -4.37 -7.97
N PRO A 12 3.16 -4.71 -7.21
CA PRO A 12 3.22 -5.79 -6.21
C PRO A 12 2.99 -5.33 -4.76
N PHE A 13 2.25 -4.27 -4.55
CA PHE A 13 2.09 -3.69 -3.23
C PHE A 13 0.85 -4.22 -2.51
N THR A 14 1.01 -4.40 -1.20
CA THR A 14 -0.11 -4.70 -0.32
C THR A 14 -0.12 -3.66 0.78
N SER A 15 -1.30 -3.38 1.35
CA SER A 15 -1.40 -2.37 2.38
C SER A 15 -1.52 -3.02 3.75
N HIS A 16 -0.93 -2.36 4.75
CA HIS A 16 -0.94 -2.85 6.12
C HIS A 16 -1.03 -1.66 7.07
N TRP A 17 -1.70 -1.88 8.20
CA TRP A 17 -1.87 -0.83 9.20
C TRP A 17 -0.67 -0.83 10.14
N ASP A 18 -0.13 0.38 10.39
CA ASP A 18 0.96 0.54 11.34
C ASP A 18 0.39 1.19 12.61
N GLU A 19 0.37 0.42 13.68
CA GLU A 19 -0.22 0.89 14.92
C GLU A 19 0.62 1.98 15.59
N ASN A 20 1.92 1.95 15.38
CA ASN A 20 2.80 2.94 15.99
C ASN A 20 2.62 4.31 15.36
N TYR A 21 2.44 4.34 14.05
CA TYR A 21 2.30 5.59 13.32
C TYR A 21 0.87 5.93 13.00
N LYS A 22 -0.07 4.99 13.28
CA LYS A 22 -1.51 5.20 13.07
C LYS A 22 -1.79 5.53 11.62
N ARG A 23 -1.16 4.81 10.72
CA ARG A 23 -1.39 5.01 9.30
C ARG A 23 -1.06 3.74 8.54
N TYR A 24 -1.50 3.68 7.29
CA TYR A 24 -1.19 2.54 6.43
C TYR A 24 0.17 2.70 5.79
N TYR A 25 0.82 1.58 5.58
CA TYR A 25 2.02 1.53 4.77
C TYR A 25 1.84 0.43 3.74
N TYR A 26 2.75 0.39 2.78
CA TYR A 26 2.63 -0.53 1.65
C TYR A 26 3.88 -1.37 1.56
N PHE A 27 3.67 -2.68 1.36
CA PHE A 27 4.77 -3.61 1.31
C PHE A 27 4.88 -4.17 -0.11
N ASN A 28 6.09 -4.12 -0.67
CA ASN A 28 6.37 -4.67 -1.98
C ASN A 28 6.75 -6.13 -1.82
N VAL A 29 5.86 -7.04 -2.26
CA VAL A 29 6.08 -8.46 -2.04
C VAL A 29 7.16 -9.04 -2.94
N VAL A 30 7.55 -8.32 -3.96
CA VAL A 30 8.60 -8.77 -4.86
C VAL A 30 9.97 -8.36 -4.34
N SER A 31 10.12 -7.09 -3.93
CA SER A 31 11.41 -6.59 -3.46
C SER A 31 11.57 -6.72 -1.95
N ASN A 32 10.48 -7.03 -1.23
CA ASN A 32 10.48 -7.10 0.23
C ASN A 32 10.78 -5.78 0.89
N GLU A 33 10.33 -4.71 0.28
CA GLU A 33 10.52 -3.36 0.82
C GLU A 33 9.19 -2.77 1.23
N SER A 34 9.22 -1.91 2.24
CA SER A 34 8.03 -1.21 2.68
C SER A 34 8.18 0.28 2.41
N VAL A 35 7.06 0.91 2.07
CA VAL A 35 7.05 2.34 1.79
C VAL A 35 5.79 2.94 2.41
N TRP A 36 5.85 4.25 2.67
CA TRP A 36 4.70 4.93 3.23
C TRP A 36 3.70 5.35 2.17
N GLU A 37 4.16 5.56 0.96
CA GLU A 37 3.30 6.00 -0.13
C GLU A 37 3.58 5.19 -1.37
N LEU A 38 2.50 4.91 -2.11
CA LEU A 38 2.66 4.19 -3.35
C LEU A 38 3.36 5.07 -4.37
N PRO A 39 4.21 4.47 -5.22
CA PRO A 39 4.88 5.24 -6.24
C PRO A 39 3.88 5.81 -7.24
N THR A 40 4.16 7.02 -7.71
CA THR A 40 3.33 7.65 -8.72
C THR A 40 4.15 7.87 -9.98
N GLU A 41 3.44 7.98 -11.09
CA GLU A 41 4.10 8.22 -12.36
C GLU A 41 4.74 9.57 -12.45
#